data_125d0222050b334e01f1886779a5f308
#
_entry.id   125d0222050b334e01f1886779a5f308
#
_cell.length_a   1.000
_cell.length_b   1.000
_cell.length_c   1.000
_cell.angle_alpha   90.00
_cell.angle_beta   90.00
_cell.angle_gamma   90.00
#
_symmetry.space_group_name_H-M   'P 1'
#
loop_
_entity.id
_entity.type
_entity.pdbx_description
1 polymer ?
#
loop_
_entity_poly.entity_id
_entity_poly.type
_entity_poly.pdbx_seq_one_letter_code
_entity_poly.pdbx_strand_id
1 'polypeptide(L)'
;MVSQKMIITNPVGLHLRPAGVFANEMMKFECDVRIIYKDSTVNAKSLLSIMAACIKCGAEIVVECEGVDEREALKKAEELISTFED
;
A
#
# COMPACT_ATOMS: atom_id res chain seq x y z
N MET A 1 11.21 -9.95 7.32
CA MET A 1 10.60 -8.78 6.63
C MET A 1 10.89 -8.84 5.15
N VAL A 2 9.88 -8.56 4.35
CA VAL A 2 10.03 -8.45 2.90
C VAL A 2 9.56 -7.07 2.45
N SER A 3 10.11 -6.56 1.36
CA SER A 3 9.73 -5.25 0.84
C SER A 3 9.87 -5.20 -0.67
N GLN A 4 9.15 -4.27 -1.29
CA GLN A 4 9.16 -4.10 -2.73
C GLN A 4 8.84 -2.65 -3.07
N LYS A 5 9.64 -2.07 -3.98
CA LYS A 5 9.35 -0.76 -4.53
C LYS A 5 8.23 -0.90 -5.56
N MET A 6 7.28 0.01 -5.51
CA MET A 6 6.14 0.03 -6.42
C MET A 6 5.90 1.45 -6.88
N ILE A 7 5.31 1.60 -8.06
CA ILE A 7 4.98 2.91 -8.61
C ILE A 7 3.48 3.00 -8.76
N ILE A 8 2.89 4.10 -8.27
CA ILE A 8 1.47 4.35 -8.38
C ILE A 8 1.17 4.87 -9.78
N THR A 9 0.46 4.09 -10.56
CA THR A 9 0.21 4.39 -11.98
C THR A 9 -1.21 4.83 -12.30
N ASN A 10 -2.16 4.63 -11.37
CA ASN A 10 -3.53 5.06 -11.60
C ASN A 10 -3.64 6.58 -11.55
N PRO A 11 -4.49 7.19 -12.41
CA PRO A 11 -4.47 8.64 -12.63
C PRO A 11 -4.66 9.50 -11.39
N VAL A 12 -5.48 9.08 -10.45
CA VAL A 12 -5.80 9.89 -9.26
C VAL A 12 -4.94 9.53 -8.06
N GLY A 13 -4.11 8.48 -8.17
CA GLY A 13 -3.28 8.03 -7.07
C GLY A 13 -4.07 7.27 -6.02
N LEU A 14 -3.54 7.20 -4.80
CA LEU A 14 -4.21 6.48 -3.71
C LEU A 14 -5.24 7.37 -3.01
N HIS A 15 -6.31 7.72 -3.75
CA HIS A 15 -7.44 8.45 -3.18
C HIS A 15 -8.38 7.47 -2.46
N LEU A 16 -9.55 7.93 -2.05
CA LEU A 16 -10.45 7.20 -1.15
C LEU A 16 -10.73 5.76 -1.60
N ARG A 17 -11.10 5.56 -2.87
CA ARG A 17 -11.50 4.22 -3.33
C ARG A 17 -10.35 3.22 -3.36
N PRO A 18 -9.25 3.46 -4.07
CA PRO A 18 -8.14 2.49 -4.06
C PRO A 18 -7.48 2.38 -2.69
N ALA A 19 -7.38 3.46 -1.93
CA ALA A 19 -6.85 3.40 -0.57
C ALA A 19 -7.71 2.52 0.33
N GLY A 20 -9.02 2.63 0.20
CA GLY A 20 -9.96 1.80 0.97
C GLY A 20 -9.83 0.32 0.63
N VAL A 21 -9.75 0.01 -0.66
CA VAL A 21 -9.55 -1.38 -1.10
C VAL A 21 -8.22 -1.91 -0.57
N PHE A 22 -7.17 -1.13 -0.69
CA PHE A 22 -5.83 -1.54 -0.26
C PHE A 22 -5.81 -1.79 1.26
N ALA A 23 -6.32 -0.86 2.05
CA ALA A 23 -6.33 -1.00 3.50
C ALA A 23 -7.15 -2.22 3.94
N ASN A 24 -8.33 -2.42 3.34
CA ASN A 24 -9.18 -3.57 3.66
C ASN A 24 -8.50 -4.89 3.35
N GLU A 25 -7.84 -4.99 2.20
CA GLU A 25 -7.14 -6.22 1.84
C GLU A 25 -5.95 -6.48 2.76
N MET A 26 -5.20 -5.43 3.11
CA MET A 26 -4.06 -5.59 4.01
C MET A 26 -4.49 -5.97 5.43
N MET A 27 -5.67 -5.56 5.85
CA MET A 27 -6.20 -5.93 7.17
C MET A 27 -6.47 -7.43 7.31
N LYS A 28 -6.57 -8.17 6.22
CA LYS A 28 -6.78 -9.61 6.25
C LYS A 28 -5.54 -10.39 6.65
N PHE A 29 -4.38 -9.76 6.64
CA PHE A 29 -3.11 -10.40 6.97
C PHE A 29 -2.73 -10.08 8.41
N GLU A 30 -2.03 -11.03 9.06
CA GLU A 30 -1.57 -10.84 10.44
C GLU A 30 -0.32 -9.97 10.50
N CYS A 31 0.51 -9.99 9.47
CA CYS A 31 1.75 -9.23 9.44
C CYS A 31 1.51 -7.73 9.49
N ASP A 32 2.52 -6.99 9.91
CA ASP A 32 2.50 -5.54 9.80
C ASP A 32 2.75 -5.17 8.36
N VAL A 33 2.00 -4.20 7.83
CA VAL A 33 2.18 -3.70 6.47
C VAL A 33 2.37 -2.20 6.52
N ARG A 34 3.46 -1.72 5.95
CA ARG A 34 3.82 -0.31 5.95
C ARG A 34 4.07 0.16 4.54
N ILE A 35 3.71 1.40 4.27
CA ILE A 35 4.06 2.09 3.03
C ILE A 35 5.08 3.15 3.40
N ILE A 36 6.24 3.11 2.74
CA ILE A 36 7.26 4.15 2.90
C ILE A 36 7.12 5.08 1.71
N TYR A 37 6.80 6.34 1.96
CA TYR A 37 6.65 7.34 0.92
C TYR A 37 7.40 8.60 1.34
N LYS A 38 8.43 8.97 0.56
CA LYS A 38 9.35 10.06 0.92
C LYS A 38 9.94 9.75 2.30
N ASP A 39 9.79 10.66 3.25
CA ASP A 39 10.33 10.47 4.60
C ASP A 39 9.29 9.94 5.59
N SER A 40 8.13 9.53 5.10
CA SER A 40 7.02 9.10 5.94
C SER A 40 6.83 7.60 5.91
N THR A 41 6.49 7.04 7.07
CA THR A 41 6.08 5.65 7.21
C THR A 41 4.59 5.64 7.49
N VAL A 42 3.84 4.96 6.63
CA VAL A 42 2.38 4.96 6.67
C VAL A 42 1.88 3.57 7.04
N ASN A 43 0.92 3.50 7.96
CA ASN A 43 0.28 2.23 8.28
C ASN A 43 -0.68 1.84 7.15
N ALA A 44 -0.31 0.80 6.40
CA ALA A 44 -1.06 0.39 5.21
C ALA A 44 -2.43 -0.23 5.54
N LYS A 45 -2.67 -0.55 6.81
CA LYS A 45 -3.98 -1.06 7.25
C LYS A 45 -4.93 0.05 7.68
N SER A 46 -4.48 1.30 7.64
CA SER A 46 -5.27 2.45 8.05
C SER A 46 -5.60 3.32 6.87
N LEU A 47 -6.88 3.38 6.51
CA LEU A 47 -7.36 4.24 5.42
C LEU A 47 -6.98 5.70 5.68
N LEU A 48 -7.16 6.18 6.91
CA LEU A 48 -6.85 7.57 7.25
C LEU A 48 -5.36 7.87 7.08
N SER A 49 -4.49 6.94 7.47
CA SER A 49 -3.05 7.13 7.32
C SER A 49 -2.64 7.21 5.85
N ILE A 50 -3.21 6.34 5.01
CA ILE A 50 -2.92 6.36 3.59
C ILE A 50 -3.41 7.66 2.96
N MET A 51 -4.62 8.10 3.29
CA MET A 51 -5.18 9.35 2.78
C MET A 51 -4.34 10.56 3.20
N ALA A 52 -3.87 10.57 4.44
CA ALA A 52 -3.07 11.67 4.96
C ALA A 52 -1.72 11.80 4.25
N ALA A 53 -1.21 10.71 3.68
CA ALA A 53 0.07 10.71 2.99
C ALA A 53 0.01 11.39 1.61
N CYS A 54 -1.18 11.55 1.04
CA CYS A 54 -1.39 12.21 -0.26
C CYS A 54 -0.55 11.58 -1.38
N ILE A 55 -0.60 10.26 -1.48
CA ILE A 55 0.19 9.52 -2.48
C ILE A 55 -0.48 9.66 -3.85
N LYS A 56 0.23 10.25 -4.80
CA LYS A 56 -0.31 10.62 -6.11
C LYS A 56 0.21 9.73 -7.22
N CYS A 57 -0.39 9.86 -8.41
CA CYS A 57 0.07 9.17 -9.60
C CYS A 57 1.55 9.50 -9.86
N GLY A 58 2.33 8.48 -10.17
CA GLY A 58 3.77 8.62 -10.38
C GLY A 58 4.61 8.46 -9.12
N ALA A 59 3.98 8.40 -7.96
CA ALA A 59 4.72 8.26 -6.70
C ALA A 59 5.44 6.91 -6.64
N GLU A 60 6.68 6.95 -6.17
CA GLU A 60 7.42 5.75 -5.84
C GLU A 60 7.20 5.46 -4.35
N ILE A 61 6.73 4.26 -4.05
CA ILE A 61 6.54 3.83 -2.67
C ILE A 61 7.28 2.53 -2.45
N VAL A 62 7.57 2.22 -1.19
CA VAL A 62 8.07 0.90 -0.80
C VAL A 62 7.03 0.31 0.14
N VAL A 63 6.57 -0.90 -0.18
CA VAL A 63 5.67 -1.63 0.70
C VAL A 63 6.51 -2.63 1.47
N GLU A 64 6.42 -2.56 2.80
CA GLU A 64 7.14 -3.47 3.70
C GLU A 64 6.14 -4.31 4.46
N CYS A 65 6.39 -5.61 4.52
CA CYS A 65 5.56 -6.54 5.26
C CYS A 65 6.43 -7.33 6.23
N GLU A 66 5.98 -7.44 7.47
CA GLU A 66 6.75 -8.13 8.50
C GLU A 66 5.83 -8.99 9.36
N GLY A 67 6.00 -10.29 9.30
CA GLY A 67 5.20 -11.23 10.07
C GLY A 67 5.05 -12.58 9.37
N VAL A 68 4.22 -13.43 9.94
CA VAL A 68 4.08 -14.83 9.51
C VAL A 68 3.61 -14.97 8.05
N ASP A 69 2.74 -14.08 7.60
CA ASP A 69 2.18 -14.10 6.23
C ASP A 69 2.71 -12.95 5.37
N GLU A 70 3.92 -12.50 5.66
CA GLU A 70 4.50 -11.32 4.99
C GLU A 70 4.62 -11.48 3.48
N ARG A 71 4.95 -12.66 2.99
CA ARG A 71 5.12 -12.88 1.55
C ARG A 71 3.79 -12.82 0.80
N GLU A 72 2.75 -13.41 1.38
CA GLU A 72 1.42 -13.38 0.80
C GLU A 72 0.87 -11.96 0.79
N ALA A 73 1.12 -11.21 1.86
CA ALA A 73 0.69 -9.81 1.95
C ALA A 73 1.37 -8.95 0.90
N LEU A 74 2.67 -9.11 0.72
CA LEU A 74 3.42 -8.34 -0.27
C LEU A 74 2.95 -8.65 -1.69
N LYS A 75 2.70 -9.91 -1.99
CA LYS A 75 2.19 -10.32 -3.28
C LYS A 75 0.82 -9.70 -3.56
N LYS A 76 -0.06 -9.70 -2.56
CA LYS A 76 -1.39 -9.10 -2.70
C LYS A 76 -1.30 -7.60 -2.91
N ALA A 77 -0.41 -6.94 -2.17
CA ALA A 77 -0.19 -5.50 -2.33
C ALA A 77 0.25 -5.16 -3.75
N GLU A 78 1.18 -5.94 -4.30
CA GLU A 78 1.67 -5.74 -5.66
C GLU A 78 0.54 -5.93 -6.68
N GLU A 79 -0.25 -6.98 -6.53
CA GLU A 79 -1.40 -7.23 -7.41
C GLU A 79 -2.39 -6.07 -7.37
N LEU A 80 -2.73 -5.58 -6.19
CA LEU A 80 -3.69 -4.49 -6.03
C LEU A 80 -3.19 -3.22 -6.71
N ILE A 81 -1.96 -2.83 -6.42
CA ILE A 81 -1.41 -1.59 -6.97
C ILE A 81 -1.31 -1.66 -8.49
N SER A 82 -0.95 -2.81 -9.05
CA SER A 82 -0.83 -2.96 -10.49
C SER A 82 -2.18 -3.00 -11.22
N THR A 83 -3.28 -3.24 -10.49
CA THR A 83 -4.61 -3.35 -11.09
C THR A 83 -5.51 -2.15 -10.87
N PHE A 84 -5.10 -1.17 -10.06
CA PHE A 84 -5.90 0.04 -9.87
C PHE A 84 -5.97 0.84 -11.16
N GLU A 85 -7.18 1.24 -11.56
CA GLU A 85 -7.43 1.99 -12.79
C GLU A 85 -7.93 3.41 -12.55
N ASP A 86 -8.55 3.69 -11.42
CA ASP A 86 -9.08 5.03 -11.09
C ASP A 86 -8.24 5.81 -10.10
#